data_9b0743a6f4f2fc0fe05aedcee819987a
#
_entry.id   9b0743a6f4f2fc0fe05aedcee819987a
#
_cell.length_a   1.000
_cell.length_b   1.000
_cell.length_c   1.000
_cell.angle_alpha   90.00
_cell.angle_beta   90.00
_cell.angle_gamma   90.00
#
_symmetry.space_group_name_H-M   'P 1'
#
loop_
_entity.id
_entity.type
_entity.pdbx_description
1 polymer ?
#
loop_
_entity_poly.entity_id
_entity_poly.type
_entity_poly.pdbx_seq_one_letter_code
_entity_poly.pdbx_strand_id
1 'polypeptide(L)'
;QLIDDEAYAQSAVRYCAARLMGRRGAVRELVRKGVDRGLAQHVCDEAEAEGVFSEAAWELGRRTARKTVGMDRDVRKRRFWSAGGRKGHNPDILRQIAQELFG
;
A
#
# COMPACT_ATOMS: atom_id res chain seq x y z
N GLN A 1 -22.92 -23.33 -2.69
CA GLN A 1 -21.90 -22.44 -2.20
C GLN A 1 -22.23 -20.97 -2.43
N LEU A 2 -22.24 -20.21 -1.40
CA LEU A 2 -22.76 -18.86 -1.47
C LEU A 2 -21.77 -17.83 -1.02
N ILE A 3 -20.53 -18.00 -1.43
CA ILE A 3 -19.52 -17.01 -1.13
C ILE A 3 -19.83 -15.76 -1.95
N ASP A 4 -19.92 -14.65 -1.27
CA ASP A 4 -19.97 -13.36 -1.91
C ASP A 4 -18.53 -12.98 -2.24
N ASP A 5 -18.12 -13.20 -3.48
CA ASP A 5 -16.75 -12.97 -3.92
C ASP A 5 -16.37 -11.50 -3.77
N GLU A 6 -17.28 -10.61 -4.02
CA GLU A 6 -16.97 -9.18 -3.90
C GLU A 6 -16.79 -8.78 -2.43
N ALA A 7 -17.63 -9.27 -1.53
CA ALA A 7 -17.48 -8.99 -0.10
C ALA A 7 -16.16 -9.55 0.42
N TYR A 8 -15.79 -10.76 -0.03
CA TYR A 8 -14.52 -11.35 0.35
C TYR A 8 -13.36 -10.50 -0.14
N ALA A 9 -13.43 -10.07 -1.41
CA ALA A 9 -12.36 -9.26 -2.00
C ALA A 9 -12.23 -7.92 -1.28
N GLN A 10 -13.35 -7.28 -0.94
CA GLN A 10 -13.34 -6.03 -0.20
C GLN A 10 -12.72 -6.18 1.19
N SER A 11 -13.04 -7.28 1.87
CA SER A 11 -12.41 -7.60 3.16
C SER A 11 -10.91 -7.78 3.01
N ALA A 12 -10.50 -8.48 1.96
CA ALA A 12 -9.08 -8.73 1.71
C ALA A 12 -8.34 -7.43 1.42
N VAL A 13 -8.96 -6.49 0.71
CA VAL A 13 -8.36 -5.19 0.47
C VAL A 13 -8.13 -4.45 1.78
N ARG A 14 -9.11 -4.47 2.67
CA ARG A 14 -8.97 -3.81 3.98
C ARG A 14 -7.82 -4.42 4.78
N TYR A 15 -7.70 -5.74 4.71
CA TYR A 15 -6.60 -6.44 5.37
C TYR A 15 -5.25 -5.98 4.81
N CYS A 16 -5.14 -5.90 3.48
CA CYS A 16 -3.92 -5.43 2.83
C CYS A 16 -3.59 -4.00 3.24
N ALA A 17 -4.59 -3.12 3.27
CA ALA A 17 -4.38 -1.74 3.66
C ALA A 17 -3.93 -1.61 5.10
N ALA A 18 -4.48 -2.44 6.00
CA ALA A 18 -4.05 -2.47 7.41
C ALA A 18 -2.59 -2.88 7.53
N ARG A 19 -2.08 -3.64 6.57
CA ARG A 19 -0.67 -4.02 6.51
C ARG A 19 0.15 -3.04 5.70
N LEU A 20 -0.41 -1.90 5.38
CA LEU A 20 0.25 -0.79 4.69
C LEU A 20 0.67 -1.13 3.27
N MET A 21 -0.06 -2.05 2.62
CA MET A 21 0.22 -2.40 1.24
C MET A 21 -0.34 -1.36 0.30
N GLY A 22 0.30 -1.23 -0.87
CA GLY A 22 -0.19 -0.38 -1.93
C GLY A 22 -1.12 -1.15 -2.87
N ARG A 23 -1.66 -0.45 -3.86
CA ARG A 23 -2.61 -1.05 -4.79
C ARG A 23 -2.04 -2.26 -5.51
N ARG A 24 -0.84 -2.13 -6.04
CA ARG A 24 -0.20 -3.23 -6.78
C ARG A 24 0.01 -4.44 -5.90
N GLY A 25 0.46 -4.20 -4.67
CA GLY A 25 0.66 -5.28 -3.71
C GLY A 25 -0.66 -5.94 -3.34
N ALA A 26 -1.72 -5.15 -3.16
CA ALA A 26 -3.03 -5.67 -2.81
C ALA A 26 -3.62 -6.51 -3.94
N VAL A 27 -3.53 -6.04 -5.20
CA VAL A 27 -4.01 -6.83 -6.34
C VAL A 27 -3.29 -8.17 -6.39
N ARG A 28 -1.97 -8.15 -6.25
CA ARG A 28 -1.15 -9.36 -6.28
C ARG A 28 -1.56 -10.33 -5.17
N GLU A 29 -1.80 -9.80 -3.98
CA GLU A 29 -2.19 -10.63 -2.84
C GLU A 29 -3.58 -11.24 -3.05
N LEU A 30 -4.53 -10.48 -3.56
CA LEU A 30 -5.88 -10.98 -3.82
C LEU A 30 -5.85 -12.09 -4.86
N VAL A 31 -5.10 -11.91 -5.94
CA VAL A 31 -4.97 -12.93 -6.97
C VAL A 31 -4.33 -14.19 -6.40
N ARG A 32 -3.31 -14.03 -5.55
CA ARG A 32 -2.67 -15.16 -4.89
C ARG A 32 -3.65 -15.93 -4.01
N LYS A 33 -4.60 -15.24 -3.41
CA LYS A 33 -5.63 -15.86 -2.56
C LYS A 33 -6.79 -16.46 -3.37
N GLY A 34 -6.73 -16.37 -4.69
CA GLY A 34 -7.73 -16.99 -5.54
C GLY A 34 -8.82 -16.05 -6.04
N VAL A 35 -8.71 -14.76 -5.78
CA VAL A 35 -9.68 -13.78 -6.30
C VAL A 35 -9.40 -13.60 -7.79
N ASP A 36 -10.47 -13.61 -8.60
CA ASP A 36 -10.35 -13.33 -10.03
C ASP A 36 -9.65 -11.99 -10.25
N ARG A 37 -8.73 -11.93 -11.22
CA ARG A 37 -7.93 -10.73 -11.44
C ARG A 37 -8.77 -9.50 -11.72
N GLY A 38 -9.80 -9.65 -12.54
CA GLY A 38 -10.68 -8.51 -12.84
C GLY A 38 -11.38 -7.98 -11.60
N LEU A 39 -11.85 -8.88 -10.75
CA LEU A 39 -12.48 -8.48 -9.49
C LEU A 39 -11.45 -7.85 -8.56
N ALA A 40 -10.25 -8.43 -8.47
CA ALA A 40 -9.19 -7.87 -7.65
C ALA A 40 -8.87 -6.43 -8.07
N GLN A 41 -8.75 -6.21 -9.37
CA GLN A 41 -8.47 -4.86 -9.88
C GLN A 41 -9.63 -3.91 -9.59
N HIS A 42 -10.86 -4.40 -9.74
CA HIS A 42 -12.04 -3.56 -9.50
C HIS A 42 -12.11 -3.07 -8.05
N VAL A 43 -12.00 -3.99 -7.09
CA VAL A 43 -12.12 -3.59 -5.68
C VAL A 43 -10.93 -2.75 -5.24
N CYS A 44 -9.75 -2.98 -5.81
CA CYS A 44 -8.59 -2.15 -5.50
C CYS A 44 -8.70 -0.77 -6.13
N ASP A 45 -9.31 -0.66 -7.32
CA ASP A 45 -9.56 0.64 -7.92
C ASP A 45 -10.53 1.46 -7.07
N GLU A 46 -11.56 0.81 -6.54
CA GLU A 46 -12.50 1.49 -5.65
C GLU A 46 -11.79 1.98 -4.38
N ALA A 47 -10.97 1.14 -3.79
CA ALA A 47 -10.22 1.51 -2.59
C ALA A 47 -9.26 2.66 -2.87
N GLU A 48 -8.61 2.62 -4.03
CA GLU A 48 -7.70 3.69 -4.41
C GLU A 48 -8.45 5.02 -4.56
N ALA A 49 -9.61 4.98 -5.18
CA ALA A 49 -10.42 6.19 -5.34
C ALA A 49 -10.85 6.77 -3.99
N GLU A 50 -10.99 5.92 -2.98
CA GLU A 50 -11.35 6.34 -1.63
C GLU A 50 -10.15 6.79 -0.79
N GLY A 51 -8.95 6.75 -1.36
CA GLY A 51 -7.75 7.18 -0.66
C GLY A 51 -7.13 6.15 0.26
N VAL A 52 -7.59 4.91 0.21
CA VAL A 52 -7.14 3.86 1.11
C VAL A 52 -5.64 3.61 0.96
N PHE A 53 -5.16 3.49 -0.29
CA PHE A 53 -3.75 3.19 -0.51
C PHE A 53 -2.86 4.41 -0.31
N SER A 54 -3.36 5.59 -0.60
CA SER A 54 -2.64 6.83 -0.31
C SER A 54 -2.41 6.96 1.19
N GLU A 55 -3.45 6.71 1.98
CA GLU A 55 -3.31 6.77 3.44
C GLU A 55 -2.34 5.72 3.95
N ALA A 56 -2.38 4.50 3.38
CA ALA A 56 -1.43 3.45 3.76
C ALA A 56 0.01 3.88 3.48
N ALA A 57 0.25 4.52 2.34
CA ALA A 57 1.60 4.99 1.99
C ALA A 57 2.08 6.06 2.97
N TRP A 58 1.20 7.01 3.32
CA TRP A 58 1.54 8.04 4.29
C TRP A 58 1.84 7.47 5.67
N GLU A 59 1.06 6.48 6.10
CA GLU A 59 1.32 5.83 7.38
C GLU A 59 2.65 5.08 7.36
N LEU A 60 2.95 4.42 6.24
CA LEU A 60 4.25 3.76 6.09
C LEU A 60 5.38 4.78 6.21
N GLY A 61 5.21 5.94 5.59
CA GLY A 61 6.19 7.01 5.70
C GLY A 61 6.36 7.50 7.13
N ARG A 62 5.25 7.72 7.83
CA ARG A 62 5.31 8.17 9.23
C ARG A 62 6.02 7.15 10.12
N ARG A 63 5.73 5.87 9.92
CA ARG A 63 6.39 4.82 10.71
C ARG A 63 7.88 4.75 10.41
N THR A 64 8.24 4.86 9.14
CA THR A 64 9.66 4.89 8.75
C THR A 64 10.35 6.09 9.38
N ALA A 65 9.70 7.25 9.37
CA ALA A 65 10.27 8.46 9.98
C ALA A 65 10.57 8.23 11.47
N ARG A 66 9.65 7.62 12.18
CA ARG A 66 9.85 7.34 13.62
C ARG A 66 10.99 6.36 13.87
N LYS A 67 11.10 5.34 13.01
CA LYS A 67 12.11 4.29 13.18
C LYS A 67 13.51 4.72 12.79
N THR A 68 13.64 5.79 12.04
CA THR A 68 14.94 6.21 11.47
C THR A 68 15.42 7.54 12.00
N VAL A 69 14.86 7.99 13.12
CA VAL A 69 15.29 9.25 13.75
C VAL A 69 16.80 9.20 14.01
N GLY A 70 17.50 10.26 13.62
CA GLY A 70 18.93 10.34 13.81
C GLY A 70 19.78 9.76 12.70
N MET A 71 19.18 9.07 11.73
CA MET A 71 19.92 8.56 10.58
C MET A 71 20.04 9.63 9.51
N ASP A 72 21.03 9.45 8.62
CA ASP A 72 21.19 10.34 7.46
C ASP A 72 19.93 10.38 6.63
N ARG A 73 19.63 11.59 6.10
CA ARG A 73 18.45 11.78 5.26
C ARG A 73 18.39 10.81 4.10
N ASP A 74 19.52 10.56 3.42
CA ASP A 74 19.53 9.64 2.27
C ASP A 74 19.23 8.22 2.68
N VAL A 75 19.69 7.80 3.85
CA VAL A 75 19.38 6.48 4.39
C VAL A 75 17.89 6.36 4.70
N ARG A 76 17.33 7.39 5.32
CA ARG A 76 15.91 7.41 5.66
C ARG A 76 15.04 7.31 4.41
N LYS A 77 15.37 8.10 3.39
CA LYS A 77 14.65 8.06 2.10
C LYS A 77 14.74 6.68 1.47
N ARG A 78 15.91 6.09 1.47
CA ARG A 78 16.13 4.79 0.83
C ARG A 78 15.34 3.71 1.53
N ARG A 79 15.30 3.75 2.87
CA ARG A 79 14.54 2.76 3.64
C ARG A 79 13.05 2.86 3.35
N PHE A 80 12.53 4.09 3.27
CA PHE A 80 11.14 4.29 2.95
C PHE A 80 10.85 3.82 1.52
N TRP A 81 11.70 4.20 0.59
CA TRP A 81 11.53 3.83 -0.82
C TRP A 81 11.52 2.30 -0.99
N SER A 82 12.44 1.62 -0.33
CA SER A 82 12.49 0.16 -0.37
C SER A 82 11.25 -0.47 0.21
N ALA A 83 10.81 0.00 1.38
CA ALA A 83 9.62 -0.54 2.02
C ALA A 83 8.38 -0.32 1.16
N GLY A 84 8.25 0.89 0.60
CA GLY A 84 7.11 1.22 -0.25
C GLY A 84 7.08 0.39 -1.52
N GLY A 85 8.23 0.14 -2.10
CA GLY A 85 8.33 -0.71 -3.29
C GLY A 85 7.93 -2.14 -3.01
N ARG A 86 8.40 -2.70 -1.89
CA ARG A 86 8.05 -4.07 -1.50
C ARG A 86 6.56 -4.19 -1.22
N LYS A 87 5.94 -3.15 -0.70
CA LYS A 87 4.50 -3.15 -0.41
C LYS A 87 3.66 -2.86 -1.64
N GLY A 88 4.27 -2.51 -2.75
CA GLY A 88 3.56 -2.32 -4.01
C GLY A 88 2.93 -0.96 -4.20
N HIS A 89 3.47 0.07 -3.57
CA HIS A 89 2.96 1.43 -3.71
C HIS A 89 3.39 2.08 -5.03
N ASN A 90 2.57 3.01 -5.48
CA ASN A 90 2.86 3.82 -6.66
C ASN A 90 4.12 4.67 -6.40
N PRO A 91 5.13 4.61 -7.30
CA PRO A 91 6.35 5.40 -7.10
C PRO A 91 6.11 6.91 -6.98
N ASP A 92 5.10 7.44 -7.66
CA ASP A 92 4.83 8.88 -7.60
C ASP A 92 4.40 9.32 -6.20
N ILE A 93 3.55 8.52 -5.53
CA ILE A 93 3.15 8.87 -4.17
C ILE A 93 4.33 8.70 -3.21
N LEU A 94 5.16 7.68 -3.43
CA LEU A 94 6.35 7.47 -2.60
C LEU A 94 7.31 8.66 -2.72
N ARG A 95 7.49 9.16 -3.94
CA ARG A 95 8.37 10.32 -4.16
C ARG A 95 7.85 11.55 -3.44
N GLN A 96 6.55 11.79 -3.53
CA GLN A 96 5.92 12.92 -2.86
C GLN A 96 6.10 12.82 -1.34
N ILE A 97 5.83 11.65 -0.77
CA ILE A 97 5.93 11.46 0.68
C ILE A 97 7.37 11.61 1.14
N ALA A 98 8.32 11.01 0.40
CA ALA A 98 9.73 11.11 0.76
C ALA A 98 10.18 12.57 0.77
N GLN A 99 9.72 13.37 -0.20
CA GLN A 99 10.05 14.77 -0.27
C GLN A 99 9.51 15.53 0.94
N GLU A 100 8.30 15.22 1.37
CA GLU A 100 7.67 15.94 2.48
C GLU A 100 8.20 15.51 3.84
N LEU A 101 8.45 14.23 4.03
CA LEU A 101 8.86 13.72 5.34
C LEU A 101 10.37 13.73 5.55
N PHE A 102 11.15 13.58 4.48
CA PHE A 102 12.61 13.48 4.61
C PHE A 102 13.35 14.55 3.83
N GLY A 103 12.62 15.44 3.23
CA GLY A 103 13.18 16.59 2.57
C GLY A 103 13.91 16.32 1.34
#